data_63a035620a7ff943a9747816fe6881f5
#
_entry.id   63a035620a7ff943a9747816fe6881f5
#
_cell.length_a   1.000
_cell.length_b   1.000
_cell.length_c   1.000
_cell.angle_alpha   90.00
_cell.angle_beta   90.00
_cell.angle_gamma   90.00
#
_symmetry.space_group_name_H-M   'P 1'
#
loop_
_entity.id
_entity.type
_entity.pdbx_description
1 polymer ?
#
loop_
_entity_poly.entity_id
_entity_poly.type
_entity_poly.pdbx_seq_one_letter_code
_entity_poly.pdbx_strand_id
1 'polypeptide(L)'
;MIPVLDTNAWIEKLRELERPGADNILAFYEHRFGAICRDPRLMLAPLDDHLVHRGDGVFETIRFTERKVIHLDAHLRRLANSAAGLSLTLPCPIEEIRDIVL
;
A
#
# COMPACT_ATOMS: atom_id res chain seq x y z
N MET A 1 15.07 25.71 -17.10
CA MET A 1 15.56 25.40 -15.74
C MET A 1 14.51 24.62 -14.98
N ILE A 2 14.92 23.56 -14.31
CA ILE A 2 14.01 22.75 -13.50
C ILE A 2 13.91 23.39 -12.10
N PRO A 3 12.71 23.80 -11.66
CA PRO A 3 12.57 24.41 -10.35
C PRO A 3 12.81 23.41 -9.21
N VAL A 4 13.33 23.92 -8.11
CA VAL A 4 13.46 23.17 -6.85
C VAL A 4 12.40 23.69 -5.91
N LEU A 5 11.46 22.83 -5.54
CA LEU A 5 10.35 23.19 -4.66
C LEU A 5 10.68 22.84 -3.21
N ASP A 6 10.27 23.69 -2.27
CA ASP A 6 10.34 23.35 -0.87
C ASP A 6 9.21 22.38 -0.48
N THR A 7 9.21 21.95 0.78
CA THR A 7 8.24 20.97 1.29
C THR A 7 6.79 21.41 1.07
N ASN A 8 6.47 22.65 1.43
CA ASN A 8 5.10 23.16 1.33
C ASN A 8 4.65 23.30 -0.12
N ALA A 9 5.52 23.79 -0.99
CA ALA A 9 5.22 23.90 -2.42
C ALA A 9 5.01 22.54 -3.06
N TRP A 10 5.80 21.51 -2.67
CA TRP A 10 5.64 20.16 -3.14
C TRP A 10 4.29 19.57 -2.72
N ILE A 11 3.90 19.74 -1.46
CA ILE A 11 2.62 19.27 -0.94
C ILE A 11 1.46 19.94 -1.68
N GLU A 12 1.54 21.25 -1.95
CA GLU A 12 0.51 21.94 -2.72
C GLU A 12 0.39 21.40 -4.15
N LYS A 13 1.50 21.10 -4.81
CA LYS A 13 1.48 20.43 -6.12
C LYS A 13 0.79 19.08 -6.05
N LEU A 14 1.07 18.30 -5.01
CA LEU A 14 0.46 16.99 -4.81
C LEU A 14 -1.07 17.11 -4.62
N ARG A 15 -1.53 18.13 -3.91
CA ARG A 15 -2.96 18.37 -3.69
C ARG A 15 -3.70 18.75 -4.97
N GLU A 16 -3.02 19.38 -5.91
CA GLU A 16 -3.58 19.80 -7.20
C GLU A 16 -3.53 18.69 -8.25
N LEU A 17 -2.78 17.63 -7.97
CA LEU A 17 -2.54 16.56 -8.93
C LEU A 17 -3.82 15.76 -9.17
N GLU A 18 -4.20 15.60 -10.44
CA GLU A 18 -5.22 14.66 -10.83
C GLU A 18 -4.64 13.24 -10.79
N ARG A 19 -5.27 12.36 -10.03
CA ARG A 19 -4.81 10.97 -9.88
C ARG A 19 -5.76 10.05 -10.62
N PRO A 20 -5.35 9.45 -11.76
CA PRO A 20 -6.19 8.51 -12.50
C PRO A 20 -6.63 7.33 -11.62
N GLY A 21 -7.90 6.94 -11.73
CA GLY A 21 -8.46 5.85 -10.95
C GLY A 21 -8.80 6.18 -9.50
N ALA A 22 -8.68 7.45 -9.09
CA ALA A 22 -8.96 7.88 -7.72
C ALA A 22 -10.36 7.46 -7.22
N ASP A 23 -11.35 7.53 -8.08
CA ASP A 23 -12.73 7.19 -7.75
C ASP A 23 -12.93 5.70 -7.40
N ASN A 24 -12.00 4.85 -7.78
CA ASN A 24 -12.04 3.42 -7.50
C ASN A 24 -11.31 3.03 -6.21
N ILE A 25 -10.69 3.99 -5.52
CA ILE A 25 -9.93 3.75 -4.30
C ILE A 25 -10.71 4.34 -3.12
N LEU A 26 -11.18 3.47 -2.24
CA LEU A 26 -11.95 3.89 -1.06
C LEU A 26 -11.04 4.37 0.07
N ALA A 27 -9.98 3.64 0.33
CA ALA A 27 -9.03 3.91 1.40
C ALA A 27 -7.78 3.07 1.22
N PHE A 28 -6.72 3.43 1.93
CA PHE A 28 -5.53 2.59 2.05
C PHE A 28 -4.98 2.67 3.47
N TYR A 29 -4.26 1.63 3.87
CA TYR A 29 -3.52 1.59 5.14
C TYR A 29 -2.03 1.73 4.84
N GLU A 30 -1.36 2.58 5.61
CA GLU A 30 0.09 2.75 5.52
C GLU A 30 0.73 2.33 6.84
N HIS A 31 1.53 1.28 6.80
CA HIS A 31 2.10 0.69 8.02
C HIS A 31 3.12 1.59 8.71
N ARG A 32 3.83 2.45 7.97
CA ARG A 32 4.77 3.42 8.56
C ARG A 32 4.07 4.38 9.54
N PHE A 33 2.82 4.73 9.25
CA PHE A 33 2.02 5.63 10.09
C PHE A 33 1.04 4.88 10.98
N GLY A 34 0.81 3.59 10.73
CA GLY A 34 -0.19 2.81 11.45
C GLY A 34 -1.59 3.37 11.27
N ALA A 35 -1.91 3.92 10.11
CA ALA A 35 -3.14 4.68 9.90
C ALA A 35 -3.77 4.44 8.53
N ILE A 36 -5.05 4.73 8.44
CA ILE A 36 -5.84 4.68 7.22
C ILE A 36 -5.99 6.09 6.66
N CYS A 37 -5.84 6.23 5.35
CA CYS A 37 -6.10 7.47 4.64
C CYS A 37 -7.08 7.21 3.49
N ARG A 38 -7.93 8.19 3.21
CA ARG A 38 -8.93 8.11 2.14
C ARG A 38 -8.61 8.97 0.93
N ASP A 39 -7.46 9.62 0.92
CA ASP A 39 -7.03 10.44 -0.21
C ASP A 39 -6.06 9.65 -1.10
N PRO A 40 -6.50 9.17 -2.29
CA PRO A 40 -5.66 8.34 -3.15
C PRO A 40 -4.39 9.04 -3.63
N ARG A 41 -4.36 10.38 -3.63
CA ARG A 41 -3.17 11.14 -4.04
C ARG A 41 -2.00 10.93 -3.09
N LEU A 42 -2.29 10.52 -1.85
CA LEU A 42 -1.30 10.28 -0.81
C LEU A 42 -0.87 8.82 -0.71
N MET A 43 -1.42 7.95 -1.56
CA MET A 43 -1.03 6.54 -1.63
C MET A 43 0.26 6.42 -2.45
N LEU A 44 1.37 6.65 -1.78
CA LEU A 44 2.70 6.79 -2.38
C LEU A 44 3.72 5.90 -1.67
N ALA A 45 4.70 5.45 -2.44
CA ALA A 45 5.87 4.77 -1.89
C ALA A 45 7.13 5.61 -2.17
N PRO A 46 8.14 5.55 -1.29
CA PRO A 46 9.43 6.18 -1.58
C PRO A 46 10.02 5.63 -2.89
N LEU A 47 10.63 6.49 -3.69
CA LEU A 47 11.22 6.08 -4.98
C LEU A 47 12.40 5.12 -4.80
N ASP A 48 13.05 5.13 -3.65
CA ASP A 48 14.16 4.26 -3.29
C ASP A 48 13.74 3.01 -2.50
N ASP A 49 12.44 2.78 -2.35
CA ASP A 49 11.93 1.53 -1.79
C ASP A 49 12.33 0.35 -2.69
N HIS A 50 12.69 -0.78 -2.07
CA HIS A 50 13.14 -1.94 -2.83
C HIS A 50 12.10 -2.45 -3.82
N LEU A 51 10.80 -2.35 -3.50
CA LEU A 51 9.74 -2.70 -4.44
C LEU A 51 9.78 -1.83 -5.68
N VAL A 52 9.92 -0.51 -5.51
CA VAL A 52 9.96 0.46 -6.61
C VAL A 52 11.29 0.38 -7.37
N HIS A 53 12.39 0.29 -6.64
CA HIS A 53 13.74 0.39 -7.18
C HIS A 53 14.26 -0.92 -7.76
N ARG A 54 13.89 -2.07 -7.16
CA ARG A 54 14.42 -3.41 -7.52
C ARG A 54 13.34 -4.45 -7.79
N GLY A 55 12.08 -4.13 -7.58
CA GLY A 55 10.99 -5.09 -7.70
C GLY A 55 10.93 -6.13 -6.58
N ASP A 56 11.61 -5.90 -5.46
CA ASP A 56 11.63 -6.80 -4.31
C ASP A 56 10.36 -6.62 -3.47
N GLY A 57 9.30 -7.27 -3.87
CA GLY A 57 8.04 -7.19 -3.15
C GLY A 57 7.10 -8.31 -3.52
N VAL A 58 6.08 -8.50 -2.71
CA VAL A 58 5.03 -9.48 -2.94
C VAL A 58 3.68 -8.81 -2.71
N PHE A 59 2.65 -9.31 -3.38
CA PHE A 59 1.30 -8.78 -3.21
C PHE A 59 0.25 -9.88 -3.27
N GLU A 60 -0.92 -9.58 -2.71
CA GLU A 60 -2.14 -10.38 -2.85
C GLU A 60 -3.29 -9.46 -3.23
N THR A 61 -4.13 -9.91 -4.15
CA THR A 61 -5.39 -9.24 -4.47
C THR A 61 -6.52 -10.07 -3.89
N ILE A 62 -7.29 -9.47 -2.98
CA ILE A 62 -8.32 -10.17 -2.23
C ILE A 62 -9.68 -9.57 -2.59
N ARG A 63 -10.62 -10.43 -2.92
CA ARG A 63 -11.98 -10.01 -3.26
C ARG A 63 -12.80 -9.76 -2.00
N PHE A 64 -13.52 -8.64 -2.00
CA PHE A 64 -14.53 -8.32 -1.00
C PHE A 64 -15.89 -8.23 -1.68
N THR A 65 -16.87 -8.98 -1.19
CA THR A 65 -18.22 -8.95 -1.71
C THR A 65 -19.20 -9.40 -0.63
N GLU A 66 -20.41 -8.88 -0.67
CA GLU A 66 -21.48 -9.23 0.30
C GLU A 66 -21.01 -9.10 1.76
N ARG A 67 -20.21 -8.06 2.06
CA ARG A 67 -19.61 -7.78 3.36
C ARG A 67 -18.66 -8.87 3.86
N LYS A 68 -18.09 -9.66 2.95
CA LYS A 68 -17.13 -10.71 3.28
C LYS A 68 -15.85 -10.54 2.49
N VAL A 69 -14.74 -10.81 3.16
CA VAL A 69 -13.42 -10.94 2.54
C VAL A 69 -13.25 -12.39 2.13
N ILE A 70 -13.13 -12.63 0.83
CA ILE A 70 -13.16 -13.98 0.26
C ILE A 70 -11.79 -14.64 0.40
N HIS A 71 -11.77 -15.85 0.98
CA HIS A 71 -10.56 -16.67 1.14
C HIS A 71 -9.40 -15.96 1.84
N LEU A 72 -9.70 -15.15 2.85
CA LEU A 72 -8.70 -14.34 3.53
C LEU A 72 -7.53 -15.18 4.06
N ASP A 73 -7.80 -16.28 4.78
CA ASP A 73 -6.74 -17.10 5.37
C ASP A 73 -5.84 -17.75 4.31
N ALA A 74 -6.42 -18.19 3.19
CA ALA A 74 -5.64 -18.73 2.07
C ALA A 74 -4.75 -17.66 1.43
N HIS A 75 -5.27 -16.46 1.25
CA HIS A 75 -4.48 -15.32 0.73
C HIS A 75 -3.33 -14.95 1.66
N LEU A 76 -3.58 -14.91 2.96
CA LEU A 76 -2.54 -14.57 3.93
C LEU A 76 -1.44 -15.65 4.00
N ARG A 77 -1.79 -16.94 3.91
CA ARG A 77 -0.80 -18.01 3.81
C ARG A 77 0.05 -17.86 2.55
N ARG A 78 -0.57 -17.57 1.42
CA ARG A 78 0.16 -17.37 0.17
C ARG A 78 1.07 -16.14 0.24
N LEU A 79 0.61 -15.05 0.86
CA LEU A 79 1.43 -13.87 1.09
C LEU A 79 2.68 -14.22 1.91
N ALA A 80 2.52 -14.95 3.01
CA ALA A 80 3.62 -15.38 3.85
C ALA A 80 4.61 -16.28 3.09
N ASN A 81 4.09 -17.21 2.29
CA ASN A 81 4.93 -18.09 1.47
C ASN A 81 5.69 -17.33 0.38
N SER A 82 5.03 -16.36 -0.26
CA SER A 82 5.67 -15.52 -1.28
C SER A 82 6.78 -14.66 -0.66
N ALA A 83 6.54 -14.07 0.51
CA ALA A 83 7.54 -13.30 1.24
C ALA A 83 8.73 -14.16 1.63
N ALA A 84 8.50 -15.37 2.16
CA ALA A 84 9.56 -16.32 2.49
C ALA A 84 10.38 -16.70 1.26
N GLY A 85 9.74 -16.91 0.11
CA GLY A 85 10.41 -17.23 -1.16
C GLY A 85 11.36 -16.15 -1.63
N LEU A 86 11.12 -14.89 -1.29
CA LEU A 86 12.01 -13.76 -1.59
C LEU A 86 12.89 -13.37 -0.39
N SER A 87 12.87 -14.15 0.68
CA SER A 87 13.58 -13.83 1.94
C SER A 87 13.17 -12.48 2.54
N LEU A 88 11.92 -12.07 2.32
CA LEU A 88 11.37 -10.85 2.90
C LEU A 88 10.77 -11.14 4.27
N THR A 89 11.06 -10.27 5.22
CA THR A 89 10.44 -10.30 6.54
C THR A 89 9.14 -9.50 6.52
N LEU A 90 8.05 -10.10 6.99
CA LEU A 90 6.79 -9.38 7.12
C LEU A 90 6.93 -8.25 8.16
N PRO A 91 6.26 -7.10 7.95
CA PRO A 91 6.35 -5.95 8.87
C PRO A 91 5.72 -6.22 10.23
N CYS A 92 4.81 -7.20 10.30
CA CYS A 92 4.11 -7.58 11.52
C CYS A 92 3.61 -9.03 11.37
N PRO A 93 3.15 -9.67 12.47
CA PRO A 93 2.58 -11.01 12.39
C PRO A 93 1.35 -11.08 11.47
N ILE A 94 1.12 -12.25 10.88
CA ILE A 94 0.00 -12.49 9.96
C ILE A 94 -1.35 -12.16 10.62
N GLU A 95 -1.51 -12.43 11.90
CA GLU A 95 -2.73 -12.11 12.65
C GLU A 95 -3.01 -10.62 12.68
N GLU A 96 -1.97 -9.81 12.78
CA GLU A 96 -2.08 -8.35 12.75
C GLU A 96 -2.45 -7.86 11.34
N ILE A 97 -1.85 -8.44 10.29
CA ILE A 97 -2.23 -8.14 8.91
C ILE A 97 -3.70 -8.47 8.68
N ARG A 98 -4.15 -9.61 9.20
CA ARG A 98 -5.55 -10.01 9.12
C ARG A 98 -6.48 -8.96 9.74
N ASP A 99 -6.13 -8.47 10.91
CA ASP A 99 -6.92 -7.43 11.59
C ASP A 99 -6.95 -6.11 10.81
N ILE A 100 -5.84 -5.75 10.17
CA ILE A 100 -5.77 -4.56 9.29
C ILE A 100 -6.71 -4.72 8.10
N VAL A 101 -6.76 -5.89 7.48
CA VAL A 101 -7.63 -6.16 6.33
C VAL A 101 -9.10 -6.12 6.72
N LEU A 102 -9.43 -6.59 7.89
CA LEU A 102 -10.80 -6.60 8.39
C LEU A 102 -11.19 -5.24 8.98
#